data_b592ff2d63273c28fd895cf03ef59017
#
_entry.id   b592ff2d63273c28fd895cf03ef59017
#
_cell.length_a   1.000
_cell.length_b   1.000
_cell.length_c   1.000
_cell.angle_alpha   90.00
_cell.angle_beta   90.00
_cell.angle_gamma   90.00
#
_symmetry.space_group_name_H-M   'P 1'
#
loop_
_entity.id
_entity.type
_entity.pdbx_description
1 polymer ?
#
loop_
_entity_poly.entity_id
_entity_poly.type
_entity_poly.pdbx_seq_one_letter_code
_entity_poly.pdbx_strand_id
1 'polypeptide(L)'
;MISARIVAISISWAVFSAPLIHAQDLSRYREFQFGMDLAAIAKLVDMRPSEAKVIHQRPAVIQELNWQPRPSLSSSPQADPVMTIFFSFYNGELFRIVVNYDRSKTEGLTTEEVVEAISAKYGTATKPTAEVVFSSSQVYNDSEVVIARWEDSQYSFNLFRSSYQPTFGMVAFSKRLDALARAAIAEAIRLDEQEAPQREIERQKKQDDENRAAQEKARLGNKPNFRP
;
A
#
# COMPACT_ATOMS: atom_id res chain seq x y z
N MET A 1 -42.46 -2.37 77.55
CA MET A 1 -42.73 -2.85 76.18
C MET A 1 -41.98 -1.92 75.23
N ILE A 2 -40.80 -2.33 74.75
CA ILE A 2 -39.93 -1.53 73.86
C ILE A 2 -39.96 -2.16 72.49
N SER A 3 -40.62 -1.48 71.54
CA SER A 3 -40.74 -1.95 70.16
C SER A 3 -39.43 -1.53 69.37
N ALA A 4 -38.68 -2.54 68.96
CA ALA A 4 -37.52 -2.34 68.07
C ALA A 4 -37.99 -2.20 66.61
N ARG A 5 -37.68 -1.07 65.97
CA ARG A 5 -37.90 -0.85 64.55
C ARG A 5 -36.61 -1.26 63.78
N ILE A 6 -36.75 -2.31 62.97
CA ILE A 6 -35.73 -2.76 62.07
C ILE A 6 -35.79 -1.88 60.82
N VAL A 7 -34.72 -1.12 60.52
CA VAL A 7 -34.54 -0.38 59.27
C VAL A 7 -33.77 -1.26 58.31
N ALA A 8 -34.44 -1.72 57.26
CA ALA A 8 -33.81 -2.47 56.16
C ALA A 8 -33.16 -1.47 55.17
N ILE A 9 -31.83 -1.49 55.11
CA ILE A 9 -31.05 -0.73 54.12
C ILE A 9 -30.90 -1.60 52.89
N SER A 10 -31.61 -1.25 51.80
CA SER A 10 -31.47 -1.87 50.49
C SER A 10 -30.31 -1.24 49.75
N ILE A 11 -29.21 -1.98 49.62
CA ILE A 11 -28.06 -1.58 48.78
C ILE A 11 -28.39 -1.96 47.34
N SER A 12 -28.75 -0.99 46.51
CA SER A 12 -28.90 -1.16 45.06
C SER A 12 -27.50 -1.17 44.40
N TRP A 13 -27.09 -2.31 43.91
CA TRP A 13 -25.94 -2.45 43.07
C TRP A 13 -26.29 -1.94 41.66
N ALA A 14 -25.83 -0.76 41.29
CA ALA A 14 -25.84 -0.26 39.93
C ALA A 14 -24.74 -1.00 39.15
N VAL A 15 -25.16 -1.96 38.32
CA VAL A 15 -24.25 -2.62 37.35
C VAL A 15 -23.92 -1.59 36.25
N PHE A 16 -22.77 -0.97 36.35
CA PHE A 16 -22.18 -0.17 35.26
C PHE A 16 -21.77 -1.13 34.15
N SER A 17 -22.62 -1.30 33.14
CA SER A 17 -22.23 -1.93 31.87
C SER A 17 -21.31 -0.96 31.14
N ALA A 18 -19.99 -1.08 31.33
CA ALA A 18 -19.03 -0.39 30.49
C ALA A 18 -19.22 -0.90 29.04
N PRO A 19 -19.38 -0.02 28.04
CA PRO A 19 -19.39 -0.46 26.64
C PRO A 19 -18.08 -1.18 26.38
N LEU A 20 -18.15 -2.40 25.87
CA LEU A 20 -16.98 -3.10 25.34
C LEU A 20 -16.45 -2.25 24.18
N ILE A 21 -15.46 -1.43 24.45
CA ILE A 21 -14.67 -0.75 23.42
C ILE A 21 -13.96 -1.88 22.70
N HIS A 22 -14.50 -2.30 21.57
CA HIS A 22 -13.78 -3.20 20.67
C HIS A 22 -12.50 -2.46 20.27
N ALA A 23 -11.37 -2.96 20.75
CA ALA A 23 -10.07 -2.46 20.34
C ALA A 23 -10.01 -2.55 18.83
N GLN A 24 -9.78 -1.41 18.17
CA GLN A 24 -9.64 -1.32 16.72
C GLN A 24 -8.44 -2.17 16.30
N ASP A 25 -8.64 -3.23 15.54
CA ASP A 25 -7.53 -4.02 15.00
C ASP A 25 -7.08 -3.39 13.68
N LEU A 26 -6.13 -2.47 13.76
CA LEU A 26 -5.48 -1.85 12.62
C LEU A 26 -4.26 -2.63 12.12
N SER A 27 -3.97 -3.82 12.70
CA SER A 27 -2.84 -4.64 12.26
C SER A 27 -3.06 -5.29 10.90
N ARG A 28 -4.28 -5.20 10.34
CA ARG A 28 -4.64 -5.84 9.08
C ARG A 28 -5.72 -5.10 8.31
N TYR A 29 -5.63 -5.19 6.99
CA TYR A 29 -6.71 -4.83 6.09
C TYR A 29 -7.32 -6.10 5.52
N ARG A 30 -8.59 -6.39 5.85
CA ARG A 30 -9.25 -7.68 5.55
C ARG A 30 -8.45 -8.86 6.13
N GLU A 31 -8.04 -9.83 5.27
CA GLU A 31 -7.18 -10.97 5.62
C GLU A 31 -5.69 -10.65 5.58
N PHE A 32 -5.29 -9.49 5.06
CA PHE A 32 -3.90 -9.10 4.84
C PHE A 32 -3.33 -8.43 6.09
N GLN A 33 -2.51 -9.15 6.84
CA GLN A 33 -1.86 -8.65 8.06
C GLN A 33 -0.51 -8.01 7.73
N PHE A 34 -0.20 -6.87 8.32
CA PHE A 34 1.12 -6.27 8.19
C PHE A 34 2.19 -7.16 8.80
N GLY A 35 3.34 -7.26 8.11
CA GLY A 35 4.42 -8.19 8.46
C GLY A 35 4.30 -9.57 7.81
N MET A 36 3.18 -9.90 7.15
CA MET A 36 3.10 -11.13 6.35
C MET A 36 4.14 -11.11 5.23
N ASP A 37 4.67 -12.29 4.92
CA ASP A 37 5.62 -12.45 3.82
C ASP A 37 4.93 -12.40 2.44
N LEU A 38 5.71 -12.08 1.40
CA LEU A 38 5.24 -11.99 0.02
C LEU A 38 4.58 -13.29 -0.45
N ALA A 39 5.10 -14.46 -0.06
CA ALA A 39 4.56 -15.75 -0.53
C ALA A 39 3.19 -16.03 0.08
N ALA A 40 2.99 -15.67 1.36
CA ALA A 40 1.70 -15.79 2.04
C ALA A 40 0.65 -14.86 1.40
N ILE A 41 1.00 -13.59 1.12
CA ILE A 41 0.08 -12.67 0.43
C ILE A 41 -0.23 -13.16 -0.98
N ALA A 42 0.78 -13.54 -1.76
CA ALA A 42 0.59 -14.04 -3.13
C ALA A 42 -0.36 -15.26 -3.16
N LYS A 43 -0.21 -16.16 -2.18
CA LYS A 43 -1.11 -17.33 -2.03
C LYS A 43 -2.56 -16.91 -1.72
N LEU A 44 -2.78 -15.90 -0.86
CA LEU A 44 -4.13 -15.43 -0.52
C LEU A 44 -4.86 -14.84 -1.74
N VAL A 45 -4.12 -14.22 -2.66
CA VAL A 45 -4.67 -13.56 -3.86
C VAL A 45 -4.57 -14.41 -5.14
N ASP A 46 -4.22 -15.69 -5.02
CA ASP A 46 -4.05 -16.63 -6.13
C ASP A 46 -3.06 -16.14 -7.20
N MET A 47 -1.91 -15.61 -6.74
CA MET A 47 -0.80 -15.14 -7.55
C MET A 47 0.50 -15.86 -7.18
N ARG A 48 1.53 -15.71 -8.03
CA ARG A 48 2.86 -16.24 -7.75
C ARG A 48 3.74 -15.14 -7.16
N PRO A 49 4.62 -15.44 -6.19
CA PRO A 49 5.56 -14.46 -5.64
C PRO A 49 6.45 -13.80 -6.71
N SER A 50 6.74 -14.52 -7.82
CA SER A 50 7.51 -14.01 -8.96
C SER A 50 6.80 -12.91 -9.77
N GLU A 51 5.51 -12.68 -9.54
CA GLU A 51 4.75 -11.60 -10.18
C GLU A 51 4.95 -10.25 -9.46
N ALA A 52 5.55 -10.28 -8.27
CA ALA A 52 5.93 -9.06 -7.58
C ALA A 52 7.07 -8.35 -8.33
N LYS A 53 6.87 -7.07 -8.62
CA LYS A 53 7.89 -6.21 -9.22
C LYS A 53 8.89 -5.78 -8.16
N VAL A 54 10.18 -5.98 -8.42
CA VAL A 54 11.25 -5.40 -7.60
C VAL A 54 11.42 -3.93 -7.99
N ILE A 55 11.23 -3.03 -7.04
CA ILE A 55 11.39 -1.59 -7.20
C ILE A 55 12.83 -1.18 -6.89
N HIS A 56 13.37 -1.64 -5.75
CA HIS A 56 14.75 -1.46 -5.33
C HIS A 56 15.32 -2.77 -4.82
N GLN A 57 16.61 -3.01 -5.07
CA GLN A 57 17.32 -4.20 -4.58
C GLN A 57 18.27 -3.88 -3.42
N ARG A 58 18.59 -2.61 -3.22
CA ARG A 58 19.54 -2.11 -2.21
C ARG A 58 19.15 -0.70 -1.75
N PRO A 59 19.47 -0.31 -0.53
CA PRO A 59 20.10 -1.09 0.54
C PRO A 59 19.17 -2.17 1.13
N ALA A 60 17.89 -2.13 0.77
CA ALA A 60 16.87 -3.12 1.11
C ALA A 60 16.09 -3.52 -0.14
N VAL A 61 15.51 -4.72 -0.11
CA VAL A 61 14.63 -5.17 -1.19
C VAL A 61 13.26 -4.55 -0.99
N ILE A 62 12.85 -3.69 -1.94
CA ILE A 62 11.49 -3.12 -2.01
C ILE A 62 10.78 -3.77 -3.19
N GLN A 63 9.65 -4.40 -2.90
CA GLN A 63 8.84 -5.10 -3.91
C GLN A 63 7.39 -4.63 -3.85
N GLU A 64 6.70 -4.76 -4.99
CA GLU A 64 5.29 -4.43 -5.10
C GLU A 64 4.55 -5.53 -5.86
N LEU A 65 3.44 -5.99 -5.28
CA LEU A 65 2.51 -6.92 -5.92
C LEU A 65 1.21 -6.18 -6.21
N ASN A 66 0.79 -6.17 -7.47
CA ASN A 66 -0.46 -5.54 -7.90
C ASN A 66 -1.52 -6.63 -8.10
N TRP A 67 -2.62 -6.53 -7.36
CA TRP A 67 -3.73 -7.47 -7.45
C TRP A 67 -5.04 -6.76 -7.81
N GLN A 68 -5.78 -7.39 -8.72
CA GLN A 68 -7.12 -6.97 -9.09
C GLN A 68 -8.08 -8.10 -8.75
N PRO A 69 -9.08 -7.86 -7.87
CA PRO A 69 -10.10 -8.84 -7.60
C PRO A 69 -10.77 -9.29 -8.90
N ARG A 70 -10.86 -10.59 -9.12
CA ARG A 70 -11.57 -11.10 -10.29
C ARG A 70 -13.05 -10.74 -10.17
N PRO A 71 -13.66 -10.18 -11.23
CA PRO A 71 -15.10 -9.94 -11.22
C PRO A 71 -15.81 -11.25 -10.90
N SER A 72 -16.58 -11.28 -9.82
CA SER A 72 -17.48 -12.40 -9.57
C SER A 72 -18.52 -12.44 -10.69
N LEU A 73 -18.65 -13.56 -11.38
CA LEU A 73 -19.71 -13.79 -12.39
C LEU A 73 -21.13 -13.76 -11.77
N SER A 74 -21.22 -13.76 -10.44
CA SER A 74 -22.48 -13.57 -9.74
C SER A 74 -22.82 -12.08 -9.71
N SER A 75 -23.94 -11.72 -10.31
CA SER A 75 -24.59 -10.40 -10.24
C SER A 75 -25.10 -10.07 -8.83
N SER A 76 -24.33 -10.40 -7.80
CA SER A 76 -24.67 -10.09 -6.42
C SER A 76 -24.58 -8.56 -6.21
N PRO A 77 -25.60 -7.95 -5.57
CA PRO A 77 -25.53 -6.52 -5.19
C PRO A 77 -24.36 -6.18 -4.25
N GLN A 78 -23.71 -7.19 -3.68
CA GLN A 78 -22.55 -7.09 -2.79
C GLN A 78 -21.20 -7.32 -3.52
N ALA A 79 -21.10 -6.98 -4.80
CA ALA A 79 -19.80 -7.03 -5.50
C ALA A 79 -18.76 -6.19 -4.74
N ASP A 80 -17.56 -6.76 -4.62
CA ASP A 80 -16.43 -6.10 -3.96
C ASP A 80 -16.23 -4.67 -4.52
N PRO A 81 -16.23 -3.63 -3.69
CA PRO A 81 -15.99 -2.28 -4.16
C PRO A 81 -14.53 -2.00 -4.51
N VAL A 82 -13.63 -2.96 -4.28
CA VAL A 82 -12.20 -2.81 -4.58
C VAL A 82 -11.93 -3.07 -6.06
N MET A 83 -11.30 -2.11 -6.72
CA MET A 83 -10.81 -2.24 -8.09
C MET A 83 -9.40 -2.84 -8.13
N THR A 84 -8.51 -2.32 -7.29
CA THR A 84 -7.09 -2.73 -7.29
C THR A 84 -6.51 -2.61 -5.88
N ILE A 85 -5.63 -3.55 -5.53
CA ILE A 85 -4.79 -3.45 -4.32
C ILE A 85 -3.33 -3.56 -4.72
N PHE A 86 -2.52 -2.63 -4.23
CA PHE A 86 -1.06 -2.70 -4.28
C PHE A 86 -0.54 -3.07 -2.90
N PHE A 87 0.22 -4.15 -2.85
CA PHE A 87 0.92 -4.62 -1.65
C PHE A 87 2.39 -4.27 -1.78
N SER A 88 2.93 -3.48 -0.84
CA SER A 88 4.35 -3.11 -0.84
C SER A 88 5.08 -3.83 0.28
N PHE A 89 6.25 -4.38 -0.06
CA PHE A 89 7.07 -5.22 0.83
C PHE A 89 8.44 -4.59 1.04
N TYR A 90 8.89 -4.62 2.30
CA TYR A 90 10.23 -4.27 2.74
C TYR A 90 10.95 -5.55 3.19
N ASN A 91 11.99 -5.96 2.47
CA ASN A 91 12.70 -7.23 2.70
C ASN A 91 11.76 -8.45 2.78
N GLY A 92 10.70 -8.45 1.95
CA GLY A 92 9.71 -9.52 1.90
C GLY A 92 8.55 -9.38 2.89
N GLU A 93 8.58 -8.43 3.85
CA GLU A 93 7.49 -8.19 4.81
C GLU A 93 6.52 -7.12 4.32
N LEU A 94 5.23 -7.39 4.37
CA LEU A 94 4.17 -6.44 4.00
C LEU A 94 4.19 -5.22 4.92
N PHE A 95 4.46 -4.05 4.38
CA PHE A 95 4.47 -2.82 5.16
C PHE A 95 3.38 -1.84 4.78
N ARG A 96 2.88 -1.89 3.52
CA ARG A 96 1.88 -0.95 3.01
C ARG A 96 0.90 -1.65 2.08
N ILE A 97 -0.35 -1.21 2.15
CA ILE A 97 -1.45 -1.61 1.28
C ILE A 97 -2.07 -0.35 0.72
N VAL A 98 -2.15 -0.22 -0.60
CA VAL A 98 -2.90 0.85 -1.27
C VAL A 98 -4.10 0.24 -1.96
N VAL A 99 -5.29 0.69 -1.60
CA VAL A 99 -6.56 0.21 -2.12
C VAL A 99 -7.18 1.30 -2.99
N ASN A 100 -7.52 0.98 -4.22
CA ASN A 100 -8.34 1.83 -5.07
C ASN A 100 -9.74 1.23 -5.17
N TYR A 101 -10.75 2.03 -4.88
CA TYR A 101 -12.14 1.61 -4.99
C TYR A 101 -12.67 1.82 -6.41
N ASP A 102 -13.55 0.94 -6.84
CA ASP A 102 -14.22 1.04 -8.13
C ASP A 102 -15.15 2.26 -8.13
N ARG A 103 -14.98 3.11 -9.14
CA ARG A 103 -15.80 4.31 -9.33
C ARG A 103 -17.29 3.96 -9.38
N SER A 104 -17.67 2.93 -10.14
CA SER A 104 -19.07 2.53 -10.30
C SER A 104 -19.73 2.08 -8.99
N LYS A 105 -18.91 1.65 -8.00
CA LYS A 105 -19.36 1.20 -6.68
C LYS A 105 -19.37 2.31 -5.64
N THR A 106 -18.69 3.44 -5.92
CA THR A 106 -18.59 4.59 -5.03
C THR A 106 -19.27 5.82 -5.60
N GLU A 107 -19.79 5.75 -6.83
CA GLU A 107 -20.51 6.86 -7.46
C GLU A 107 -21.77 7.24 -6.68
N GLY A 108 -21.91 8.54 -6.39
CA GLY A 108 -23.04 9.07 -5.60
C GLY A 108 -22.82 9.02 -4.08
N LEU A 109 -21.83 8.28 -3.58
CA LEU A 109 -21.54 8.28 -2.13
C LEU A 109 -20.89 9.60 -1.72
N THR A 110 -21.34 10.14 -0.60
CA THR A 110 -20.69 11.28 0.04
C THR A 110 -19.43 10.82 0.79
N THR A 111 -18.56 11.78 1.08
CA THR A 111 -17.36 11.51 1.92
C THR A 111 -17.75 10.96 3.29
N GLU A 112 -18.80 11.50 3.89
CA GLU A 112 -19.31 11.14 5.20
C GLU A 112 -19.79 9.68 5.22
N GLU A 113 -20.54 9.25 4.20
CA GLU A 113 -21.03 7.87 4.07
C GLU A 113 -19.88 6.87 3.94
N VAL A 114 -18.83 7.21 3.18
CA VAL A 114 -17.63 6.35 3.05
C VAL A 114 -16.86 6.28 4.37
N VAL A 115 -16.70 7.42 5.07
CA VAL A 115 -16.05 7.48 6.39
C VAL A 115 -16.84 6.68 7.40
N GLU A 116 -18.18 6.77 7.42
CA GLU A 116 -19.05 6.01 8.31
C GLU A 116 -18.90 4.50 8.07
N ALA A 117 -18.94 4.06 6.81
CA ALA A 117 -18.80 2.66 6.45
C ALA A 117 -17.45 2.06 6.90
N ILE A 118 -16.36 2.81 6.73
CA ILE A 118 -15.03 2.38 7.17
C ILE A 118 -14.93 2.43 8.70
N SER A 119 -15.50 3.46 9.33
CA SER A 119 -15.51 3.61 10.80
C SER A 119 -16.29 2.52 11.51
N ALA A 120 -17.29 1.94 10.87
CA ALA A 120 -18.01 0.78 11.42
C ALA A 120 -17.07 -0.42 11.68
N LYS A 121 -15.96 -0.53 10.91
CA LYS A 121 -14.98 -1.60 11.05
C LYS A 121 -13.75 -1.18 11.88
N TYR A 122 -13.25 0.02 11.64
CA TYR A 122 -11.97 0.48 12.20
C TYR A 122 -12.14 1.55 13.29
N GLY A 123 -13.39 1.84 13.72
CA GLY A 123 -13.73 2.77 14.78
C GLY A 123 -13.74 4.22 14.33
N THR A 124 -13.68 5.16 15.29
CA THR A 124 -13.85 6.59 14.99
C THR A 124 -12.66 7.15 14.23
N ALA A 125 -12.95 7.76 13.07
CA ALA A 125 -11.94 8.45 12.28
C ALA A 125 -11.56 9.79 12.92
N THR A 126 -10.31 10.19 12.73
CA THR A 126 -9.84 11.57 12.93
C THR A 126 -9.73 12.27 11.58
N LYS A 127 -9.95 13.61 11.57
CA LYS A 127 -9.72 14.41 10.37
C LYS A 127 -8.30 14.98 10.45
N PRO A 128 -7.38 14.54 9.59
CA PRO A 128 -6.02 15.04 9.63
C PRO A 128 -5.98 16.51 9.14
N THR A 129 -5.07 17.29 9.73
CA THR A 129 -4.83 18.70 9.35
C THR A 129 -3.76 18.83 8.26
N ALA A 130 -3.09 17.74 7.90
CA ALA A 130 -1.97 17.73 6.94
C ALA A 130 -2.18 16.71 5.84
N GLU A 131 -1.64 17.01 4.66
CA GLU A 131 -1.52 16.09 3.55
C GLU A 131 -0.57 14.93 3.90
N VAL A 132 -0.89 13.72 3.48
CA VAL A 132 0.04 12.59 3.56
C VAL A 132 0.66 12.41 2.18
N VAL A 133 1.95 12.68 2.10
CA VAL A 133 2.72 12.42 0.88
C VAL A 133 2.93 10.91 0.75
N PHE A 134 2.34 10.33 -0.27
CA PHE A 134 2.54 8.93 -0.62
C PHE A 134 3.71 8.81 -1.62
N SER A 135 4.93 8.97 -1.13
CA SER A 135 6.09 8.63 -1.93
C SER A 135 6.27 7.12 -1.93
N SER A 136 5.73 6.44 -2.91
CA SER A 136 6.12 5.07 -3.21
C SER A 136 5.96 4.84 -4.68
N SER A 137 7.02 4.37 -5.32
CA SER A 137 7.15 4.06 -6.74
C SER A 137 6.62 5.14 -7.71
N GLN A 138 7.26 5.28 -8.82
CA GLN A 138 7.05 6.28 -9.89
C GLN A 138 5.63 6.31 -10.50
N VAL A 139 4.69 5.54 -9.98
CA VAL A 139 3.31 5.43 -10.49
C VAL A 139 2.35 6.39 -9.78
N TYR A 140 2.65 6.79 -8.54
CA TYR A 140 1.82 7.74 -7.79
C TYR A 140 2.71 8.84 -7.21
N ASN A 141 2.98 9.81 -8.05
CA ASN A 141 3.77 11.00 -7.73
C ASN A 141 2.83 12.01 -7.09
N ASP A 142 2.16 11.69 -5.96
CA ASP A 142 1.17 12.63 -5.51
C ASP A 142 0.93 12.64 -4.02
N SER A 143 0.86 13.87 -3.52
CA SER A 143 0.20 14.24 -2.30
C SER A 143 -1.30 14.17 -2.52
N GLU A 144 -1.92 13.06 -2.16
CA GLU A 144 -3.37 12.99 -2.13
C GLU A 144 -3.90 13.60 -0.83
N VAL A 145 -5.01 14.29 -0.92
CA VAL A 145 -5.66 14.90 0.25
C VAL A 145 -6.30 13.81 1.09
N VAL A 146 -5.77 13.60 2.29
CA VAL A 146 -6.36 12.68 3.26
C VAL A 146 -7.61 13.30 3.87
N ILE A 147 -8.74 12.63 3.69
CA ILE A 147 -10.05 13.09 4.18
C ILE A 147 -10.43 12.51 5.54
N ALA A 148 -9.89 11.33 5.88
CA ALA A 148 -10.09 10.70 7.18
C ALA A 148 -8.94 9.75 7.52
N ARG A 149 -8.64 9.61 8.80
CA ARG A 149 -7.56 8.76 9.32
C ARG A 149 -8.02 7.93 10.50
N TRP A 150 -7.64 6.66 10.51
CA TRP A 150 -7.71 5.74 11.63
C TRP A 150 -6.29 5.33 11.98
N GLU A 151 -5.86 5.55 13.20
CA GLU A 151 -4.48 5.23 13.59
C GLU A 151 -4.36 4.86 15.06
N ASP A 152 -3.36 4.04 15.33
CA ASP A 152 -2.86 3.75 16.67
C ASP A 152 -1.34 4.01 16.73
N SER A 153 -0.67 3.50 17.76
CA SER A 153 0.79 3.66 17.90
C SER A 153 1.59 2.92 16.82
N GLN A 154 1.02 1.90 16.15
CA GLN A 154 1.73 1.00 15.24
C GLN A 154 1.28 1.12 13.79
N TYR A 155 0.01 1.43 13.55
CA TYR A 155 -0.61 1.37 12.23
C TYR A 155 -1.34 2.68 11.90
N SER A 156 -1.50 2.94 10.60
CA SER A 156 -2.25 4.09 10.10
C SER A 156 -3.02 3.71 8.84
N PHE A 157 -4.30 4.05 8.80
CA PHE A 157 -5.21 3.92 7.66
C PHE A 157 -5.64 5.30 7.26
N ASN A 158 -5.49 5.66 5.99
CA ASN A 158 -5.75 7.00 5.48
C ASN A 158 -6.65 6.90 4.27
N LEU A 159 -7.88 7.38 4.39
CA LEU A 159 -8.80 7.52 3.27
C LEU A 159 -8.45 8.80 2.51
N PHE A 160 -8.32 8.70 1.20
CA PHE A 160 -8.05 9.83 0.32
C PHE A 160 -9.04 9.87 -0.84
N ARG A 161 -9.14 11.00 -1.50
CA ARG A 161 -9.84 11.15 -2.76
C ARG A 161 -8.82 11.49 -3.83
N SER A 162 -8.81 10.71 -4.91
CA SER A 162 -7.86 10.94 -5.98
C SER A 162 -8.09 12.29 -6.66
N SER A 163 -6.99 13.01 -6.89
CA SER A 163 -7.00 14.32 -7.55
C SER A 163 -7.33 14.21 -9.04
N TYR A 164 -7.02 13.06 -9.66
CA TYR A 164 -7.22 12.85 -11.10
C TYR A 164 -8.58 12.26 -11.47
N GLN A 165 -9.17 11.51 -10.56
CA GLN A 165 -10.48 10.91 -10.75
C GLN A 165 -11.28 11.02 -9.45
N PRO A 166 -12.59 11.31 -9.50
CA PRO A 166 -13.40 11.42 -8.29
C PRO A 166 -13.67 10.04 -7.68
N THR A 167 -12.59 9.31 -7.39
CA THR A 167 -12.61 7.98 -6.76
C THR A 167 -12.00 8.04 -5.38
N PHE A 168 -12.49 7.19 -4.49
CA PHE A 168 -11.90 7.01 -3.18
C PHE A 168 -10.78 5.98 -3.24
N GLY A 169 -9.79 6.15 -2.38
CA GLY A 169 -8.75 5.18 -2.12
C GLY A 169 -8.35 5.17 -0.66
N MET A 170 -7.67 4.14 -0.24
CA MET A 170 -7.16 4.02 1.13
C MET A 170 -5.71 3.56 1.12
N VAL A 171 -4.87 4.19 1.93
CA VAL A 171 -3.52 3.74 2.21
C VAL A 171 -3.45 3.30 3.66
N ALA A 172 -3.10 2.04 3.87
CA ALA A 172 -2.87 1.46 5.17
C ALA A 172 -1.42 1.01 5.30
N PHE A 173 -0.77 1.24 6.45
CA PHE A 173 0.62 0.88 6.63
C PHE A 173 1.03 0.65 8.08
N SER A 174 2.07 -0.18 8.26
CA SER A 174 2.80 -0.30 9.52
C SER A 174 3.77 0.87 9.65
N LYS A 175 3.58 1.75 10.64
CA LYS A 175 4.39 2.95 10.86
C LYS A 175 5.89 2.65 10.94
N ARG A 176 6.25 1.56 11.65
CA ARG A 176 7.64 1.12 11.79
C ARG A 176 8.26 0.67 10.46
N LEU A 177 7.60 -0.26 9.77
CA LEU A 177 8.13 -0.80 8.51
C LEU A 177 8.11 0.26 7.39
N ASP A 178 7.09 1.12 7.35
CA ASP A 178 7.00 2.23 6.39
C ASP A 178 8.14 3.24 6.57
N ALA A 179 8.51 3.56 7.81
CA ALA A 179 9.65 4.43 8.08
C ALA A 179 10.98 3.83 7.60
N LEU A 180 11.19 2.51 7.83
CA LEU A 180 12.37 1.79 7.32
C LEU A 180 12.39 1.74 5.79
N ALA A 181 11.25 1.44 5.17
CA ALA A 181 11.13 1.39 3.71
C ALA A 181 11.41 2.76 3.08
N ARG A 182 10.87 3.86 3.62
CA ARG A 182 11.15 5.22 3.15
C ARG A 182 12.62 5.59 3.25
N ALA A 183 13.28 5.26 4.37
CA ALA A 183 14.70 5.49 4.54
C ALA A 183 15.52 4.71 3.50
N ALA A 184 15.18 3.44 3.26
CA ALA A 184 15.85 2.60 2.27
C ALA A 184 15.61 3.10 0.83
N ILE A 185 14.41 3.55 0.49
CA ILE A 185 14.07 4.13 -0.82
C ILE A 185 14.88 5.41 -1.05
N ALA A 186 14.94 6.32 -0.08
CA ALA A 186 15.73 7.55 -0.19
C ALA A 186 17.22 7.24 -0.42
N GLU A 187 17.77 6.25 0.30
CA GLU A 187 19.15 5.82 0.10
C GLU A 187 19.37 5.13 -1.24
N ALA A 188 18.42 4.32 -1.72
CA ALA A 188 18.47 3.71 -3.05
C ALA A 188 18.56 4.77 -4.15
N ILE A 189 17.72 5.80 -4.08
CA ILE A 189 17.73 6.93 -5.04
C ILE A 189 19.08 7.64 -5.00
N ARG A 190 19.60 7.92 -3.81
CA ARG A 190 20.91 8.57 -3.63
C ARG A 190 22.05 7.74 -4.27
N LEU A 191 22.06 6.42 -4.06
CA LEU A 191 23.03 5.51 -4.65
C LEU A 191 22.90 5.47 -6.18
N ASP A 192 21.70 5.43 -6.70
CA ASP A 192 21.43 5.42 -8.13
C ASP A 192 21.90 6.71 -8.81
N GLU A 193 21.70 7.87 -8.18
CA GLU A 193 22.21 9.15 -8.67
C GLU A 193 23.73 9.20 -8.66
N GLN A 194 24.38 8.67 -7.64
CA GLN A 194 25.85 8.62 -7.55
C GLN A 194 26.48 7.71 -8.59
N GLU A 195 25.85 6.60 -8.93
CA GLU A 195 26.34 5.62 -9.88
C GLU A 195 25.93 5.92 -11.34
N ALA A 196 24.92 6.77 -11.55
CA ALA A 196 24.40 7.10 -12.87
C ALA A 196 25.51 7.53 -13.87
N PRO A 197 26.49 8.38 -13.52
CA PRO A 197 27.56 8.77 -14.45
C PRO A 197 28.44 7.59 -14.88
N GLN A 198 28.77 6.69 -13.94
CA GLN A 198 29.59 5.51 -14.23
C GLN A 198 28.85 4.53 -15.13
N ARG A 199 27.58 4.25 -14.82
CA ARG A 199 26.73 3.38 -15.65
C ARG A 199 26.56 3.93 -17.07
N GLU A 200 26.46 5.24 -17.22
CA GLU A 200 26.36 5.87 -18.53
C GLU A 200 27.65 5.71 -19.34
N ILE A 201 28.83 5.90 -18.73
CA ILE A 201 30.13 5.67 -19.36
C ILE A 201 30.28 4.22 -19.81
N GLU A 202 29.90 3.26 -18.95
CA GLU A 202 29.96 1.83 -19.26
C GLU A 202 28.99 1.47 -20.40
N ARG A 203 27.79 2.04 -20.41
CA ARG A 203 26.80 1.84 -21.47
C ARG A 203 27.31 2.36 -22.80
N GLN A 204 27.89 3.57 -22.84
CA GLN A 204 28.48 4.16 -24.05
C GLN A 204 29.64 3.31 -24.56
N LYS A 205 30.54 2.91 -23.68
CA LYS A 205 31.65 2.04 -24.04
C LYS A 205 31.20 0.74 -24.68
N LYS A 206 30.22 0.08 -24.07
CA LYS A 206 29.65 -1.15 -24.61
C LYS A 206 29.03 -0.94 -25.99
N GLN A 207 28.28 0.15 -26.17
CA GLN A 207 27.68 0.50 -27.45
C GLN A 207 28.72 0.77 -28.53
N ASP A 208 29.82 1.48 -28.19
CA ASP A 208 30.93 1.74 -29.12
C ASP A 208 31.65 0.45 -29.51
N ASP A 209 31.87 -0.46 -28.57
CA ASP A 209 32.48 -1.75 -28.84
C ASP A 209 31.57 -2.62 -29.75
N GLU A 210 30.27 -2.65 -29.51
CA GLU A 210 29.28 -3.35 -30.35
C GLU A 210 29.26 -2.73 -31.78
N ASN A 211 29.25 -1.41 -31.91
CA ASN A 211 29.29 -0.70 -33.19
C ASN A 211 30.58 -1.01 -33.95
N ARG A 212 31.73 -1.00 -33.26
CA ARG A 212 33.03 -1.34 -33.86
C ARG A 212 33.04 -2.79 -34.36
N ALA A 213 32.53 -3.72 -33.57
CA ALA A 213 32.42 -5.13 -33.97
C ALA A 213 31.49 -5.31 -35.19
N ALA A 214 30.36 -4.61 -35.20
CA ALA A 214 29.42 -4.62 -36.32
C ALA A 214 30.07 -4.05 -37.62
N GLN A 215 30.78 -2.94 -37.51
CA GLN A 215 31.54 -2.33 -38.64
C GLN A 215 32.61 -3.27 -39.16
N GLU A 216 33.40 -3.90 -38.28
CA GLU A 216 34.45 -4.86 -38.69
C GLU A 216 33.82 -6.08 -39.39
N LYS A 217 32.73 -6.61 -38.89
CA LYS A 217 31.98 -7.71 -39.52
C LYS A 217 31.47 -7.30 -40.91
N ALA A 218 30.91 -6.10 -41.04
CA ALA A 218 30.47 -5.56 -42.33
C ALA A 218 31.65 -5.37 -43.30
N ARG A 219 32.78 -4.84 -42.81
CA ARG A 219 34.01 -4.67 -43.59
C ARG A 219 34.50 -6.01 -44.13
N LEU A 220 34.60 -7.03 -43.30
CA LEU A 220 35.05 -8.36 -43.71
C LEU A 220 34.10 -9.01 -44.72
N GLY A 221 32.77 -8.81 -44.60
CA GLY A 221 31.78 -9.30 -45.54
C GLY A 221 31.78 -8.57 -46.87
N ASN A 222 32.00 -7.27 -46.89
CA ASN A 222 31.91 -6.43 -48.09
C ASN A 222 33.24 -6.35 -48.88
N LYS A 223 34.38 -6.44 -48.17
CA LYS A 223 35.70 -6.31 -48.78
C LYS A 223 35.95 -7.24 -50.00
N PRO A 224 35.58 -8.54 -49.96
CA PRO A 224 35.77 -9.42 -51.11
C PRO A 224 34.83 -9.10 -52.27
N ASN A 225 33.72 -8.44 -52.03
CA ASN A 225 32.65 -8.18 -53.00
C ASN A 225 32.73 -6.78 -53.65
N PHE A 226 33.61 -5.91 -53.11
CA PHE A 226 33.81 -4.57 -53.66
C PHE A 226 34.64 -4.63 -54.89
N ARG A 227 34.04 -4.33 -56.04
CA ARG A 227 34.68 -4.18 -57.33
C ARG A 227 34.41 -2.76 -57.84
N PRO A 228 35.43 -1.91 -57.98
CA PRO A 228 35.27 -0.55 -58.54
C PRO A 228 34.86 -0.58 -60.01
#